data_9e0e8e0aea805c0e67bb4642f7e96eea
#
_entry.id   9e0e8e0aea805c0e67bb4642f7e96eea
#
_cell.length_a   1.000
_cell.length_b   1.000
_cell.length_c   1.000
_cell.angle_alpha   90.00
_cell.angle_beta   90.00
_cell.angle_gamma   90.00
#
_symmetry.space_group_name_H-M   'P 1'
#
loop_
_entity.id
_entity.type
_entity.pdbx_description
1 polymer ?
#
loop_
_entity_poly.entity_id
_entity_poly.type
_entity_poly.pdbx_seq_one_letter_code
_entity_poly.pdbx_strand_id
1 'polypeptide(L)' 'MKYVGLTDDPDDRKKTHGNPSDWWQRSFPTEKEARQWEKDMLARSGYKGGPGGEGWKYGYTYTITSSTLE' A
#
# COMPACT_ATOMS: atom_id res chain seq x y z
N MET A 1 1.98 0.71 -13.51
CA MET A 1 2.75 0.80 -12.27
C MET A 1 1.84 0.57 -11.08
N LYS A 2 2.32 -0.13 -10.09
CA LYS A 2 1.54 -0.41 -8.88
C LYS A 2 2.05 0.41 -7.70
N TYR A 3 1.13 0.79 -6.83
CA TYR A 3 1.43 1.49 -5.59
C TYR A 3 1.45 0.49 -4.43
N VAL A 4 2.39 0.65 -3.51
CA VAL A 4 2.48 -0.16 -2.29
C VAL A 4 2.55 0.75 -1.08
N GLY A 5 1.83 0.38 -0.01
CA GLY A 5 1.81 1.18 1.20
C GLY A 5 1.45 0.38 2.44
N LEU A 6 1.58 1.04 3.58
CA LEU A 6 1.20 0.48 4.88
C LEU A 6 0.19 1.41 5.55
N THR A 7 -0.75 0.83 6.29
CA THR A 7 -1.77 1.61 7.00
C THR A 7 -2.33 0.81 8.18
N ASP A 8 -2.89 1.51 9.17
CA ASP A 8 -3.68 0.90 10.22
C ASP A 8 -5.17 0.83 9.84
N ASP A 9 -5.58 1.59 8.83
CA ASP A 9 -6.96 1.63 8.38
C ASP A 9 -7.04 1.47 6.86
N PRO A 10 -7.09 0.20 6.37
CA PRO A 10 -7.09 -0.05 4.93
C PRO A 10 -8.35 0.47 4.23
N ASP A 11 -9.50 0.49 4.91
CA ASP A 11 -10.72 0.99 4.31
C ASP A 11 -10.63 2.49 4.02
N ASP A 12 -10.08 3.26 4.96
CA ASP A 12 -9.87 4.68 4.79
C ASP A 12 -8.87 4.96 3.67
N ARG A 13 -7.78 4.21 3.63
CA ARG A 13 -6.76 4.37 2.59
C ARG A 13 -7.29 4.01 1.21
N LYS A 14 -8.12 2.98 1.12
CA LYS A 14 -8.77 2.62 -0.15
C LYS A 14 -9.62 3.77 -0.68
N LYS A 15 -10.39 4.42 0.20
CA LYS A 15 -11.19 5.59 -0.17
C LYS A 15 -10.30 6.77 -0.59
N THR A 16 -9.23 7.01 0.15
CA THR A 16 -8.28 8.09 -0.14
C THR A 16 -7.68 7.94 -1.53
N HIS A 17 -7.43 6.70 -1.96
CA HIS A 17 -6.87 6.41 -3.28
C HIS A 17 -7.94 6.21 -4.37
N GLY A 18 -9.19 6.58 -4.11
CA GLY A 18 -10.26 6.54 -5.12
C GLY A 18 -10.91 5.18 -5.31
N ASN A 19 -10.90 4.32 -4.32
CA ASN A 19 -11.50 2.97 -4.35
C ASN A 19 -11.03 2.14 -5.55
N PRO A 20 -9.73 1.87 -5.70
CA PRO A 20 -9.22 1.08 -6.82
C PRO A 20 -9.89 -0.30 -6.89
N SER A 21 -10.23 -0.77 -8.08
CA SER A 21 -10.91 -2.05 -8.26
C SER A 21 -10.00 -3.26 -8.02
N ASP A 22 -8.69 -3.10 -8.20
CA ASP A 22 -7.72 -4.17 -7.99
C ASP A 22 -6.99 -4.06 -6.65
N TRP A 23 -7.63 -3.44 -5.68
CA TRP A 23 -7.07 -3.30 -4.34
C TRP A 23 -6.81 -4.67 -3.71
N TRP A 24 -5.60 -4.82 -3.14
CA TRP A 24 -5.18 -6.01 -2.40
C TRP A 24 -4.57 -5.58 -1.07
N GLN A 25 -4.86 -6.32 -0.02
CA GLN A 25 -4.31 -6.01 1.30
C GLN A 25 -4.03 -7.28 2.09
N ARG A 26 -3.13 -7.16 3.05
CA ARG A 26 -2.85 -8.23 4.02
C ARG A 26 -2.50 -7.61 5.37
N SER A 27 -2.78 -8.36 6.45
CA SER A 27 -2.40 -7.95 7.80
C SER A 27 -1.01 -8.48 8.15
N PHE A 28 -0.35 -7.77 9.07
CA PHE A 28 0.97 -8.18 9.58
C PHE A 28 0.93 -8.27 11.11
N PRO A 29 1.58 -9.30 11.69
CA PRO A 29 1.63 -9.45 13.15
C PRO A 29 2.60 -8.49 13.84
N THR A 30 3.62 -7.98 13.11
CA THR A 30 4.60 -7.05 13.67
C THR A 30 4.96 -5.97 12.67
N GLU A 31 5.39 -4.82 13.19
CA GLU A 31 5.86 -3.72 12.35
C GLU A 31 7.10 -4.12 11.54
N LYS A 32 7.98 -4.90 12.12
CA LYS A 32 9.20 -5.35 11.45
C LYS A 32 8.87 -6.10 10.17
N GLU A 33 7.92 -7.02 10.21
CA GLU A 33 7.51 -7.78 9.04
C GLU A 33 6.84 -6.89 8.00
N ALA A 34 5.99 -5.95 8.45
CA ALA A 34 5.32 -5.01 7.56
C ALA A 34 6.33 -4.12 6.83
N ARG A 35 7.29 -3.56 7.54
CA ARG A 35 8.32 -2.70 6.96
C ARG A 35 9.22 -3.48 6.00
N GLN A 36 9.55 -4.73 6.32
CA GLN A 36 10.35 -5.57 5.44
C GLN A 36 9.60 -5.89 4.15
N TRP A 37 8.31 -6.21 4.26
CA TRP A 37 7.46 -6.46 3.09
C TRP A 37 7.41 -5.23 2.17
N GLU A 38 7.19 -4.04 2.74
CA GLU A 38 7.16 -2.80 1.96
C GLU A 38 8.48 -2.58 1.22
N LYS A 39 9.59 -2.76 1.92
CA LYS A 39 10.94 -2.60 1.34
C LYS A 39 11.15 -3.58 0.18
N ASP A 40 10.75 -4.84 0.36
CA ASP A 40 10.89 -5.86 -0.67
C ASP A 40 10.04 -5.54 -1.89
N MET A 41 8.82 -5.06 -1.67
CA MET A 41 7.92 -4.68 -2.77
C MET A 41 8.46 -3.48 -3.54
N LEU A 42 8.98 -2.47 -2.84
CA LEU A 42 9.56 -1.29 -3.48
C LEU A 42 10.82 -1.60 -4.28
N ALA A 43 11.51 -2.69 -3.96
CA ALA A 43 12.69 -3.14 -4.70
C ALA A 43 12.33 -3.80 -6.04
N ARG A 44 11.06 -4.16 -6.24
CA ARG A 44 10.60 -4.79 -7.49
C ARG A 44 10.31 -3.73 -8.56
N SER A 45 10.57 -4.08 -9.82
CA SER A 45 10.20 -3.23 -10.95
C SER A 45 8.69 -3.02 -10.99
N GLY A 46 8.26 -1.80 -11.30
CA GLY A 46 6.85 -1.49 -11.48
C GLY A 46 6.10 -1.15 -10.20
N TYR A 47 6.78 -1.05 -9.07
CA TYR A 47 6.18 -0.63 -7.80
C TYR A 47 6.74 0.71 -7.35
N LYS A 48 5.88 1.53 -6.77
CA LYS A 48 6.31 2.76 -6.10
C LYS A 48 5.52 2.94 -4.80
N GLY A 49 6.07 3.70 -3.87
CA GLY A 49 5.39 4.09 -2.64
C GLY A 49 5.40 5.59 -2.48
N GLY A 50 4.47 6.09 -1.68
CA GLY A 50 4.44 7.49 -1.28
C GLY A 50 5.01 7.69 0.12
N PRO A 51 4.94 8.92 0.66
CA PRO A 51 5.29 9.15 2.05
C PRO A 51 4.35 8.34 2.93
N GLY A 52 4.91 7.45 3.73
CA GLY A 52 4.13 6.58 4.58
C GLY A 52 3.45 7.34 5.70
N GLY A 53 2.26 6.88 6.10
CA GLY A 53 1.66 7.28 7.34
C GLY A 53 2.31 6.56 8.52
N GLU A 54 1.75 6.73 9.71
CA GLU A 54 2.28 6.07 10.91
C GLU A 54 1.88 4.60 11.01
N GLY A 55 0.82 4.21 10.30
CA GLY A 55 0.28 2.85 10.37
C GLY A 55 1.14 1.82 9.67
N TRP A 56 1.05 0.58 10.15
CA TRP A 56 1.80 -0.55 9.57
C TRP A 56 1.02 -1.87 9.61
N LYS A 57 -0.11 -1.92 10.27
CA LYS A 57 -0.83 -3.19 10.52
C LYS A 57 -1.28 -3.91 9.27
N TYR A 58 -1.51 -3.17 8.18
CA TYR A 58 -1.91 -3.73 6.89
C TYR A 58 -1.01 -3.20 5.79
N GLY A 59 -0.62 -4.09 4.88
CA GLY A 59 0.03 -3.69 3.64
C GLY A 59 -0.98 -3.78 2.51
N TYR A 60 -0.89 -2.89 1.51
CA TYR A 60 -1.81 -2.87 0.39
C TYR A 60 -1.11 -2.55 -0.92
N THR A 61 -1.71 -3.00 -2.01
CA THR A 61 -1.27 -2.66 -3.37
C THR A 61 -2.48 -2.39 -4.25
N TYR A 62 -2.28 -1.57 -5.28
CA TYR A 62 -3.27 -1.33 -6.32
C TYR A 62 -2.57 -0.79 -7.56
N THR A 63 -3.25 -0.87 -8.72
CA THR A 63 -2.69 -0.34 -9.97
C THR A 63 -2.93 1.17 -10.06
N ILE A 64 -1.88 1.92 -10.37
CA ILE A 64 -1.97 3.36 -10.58
C ILE A 64 -2.42 3.60 -12.03
N THR A 65 -3.48 4.41 -12.17
CA THR A 65 -3.98 4.84 -13.48
C THR A 65 -4.01 6.36 -13.53
N SER A 66 -4.32 6.94 -14.67
CA SER A 66 -4.42 8.39 -14.81
C SER A 66 -5.54 9.00 -13.95
N SER A 67 -6.52 8.21 -13.53
CA SER A 67 -7.61 8.64 -12.67
C SER A 67 -7.39 8.28 -11.19
N THR A 68 -6.29 7.62 -10.86
CA THR A 68 -6.01 7.20 -9.48
C THR A 68 -5.57 8.38 -8.62
N LEU A 69 -6.11 8.45 -7.40
CA LEU A 69 -5.66 9.40 -6.38
C LEU A 69 -4.54 8.76 -5.57
N GLU A 70 -3.39 9.41 -5.54
CA GLU A 70 -2.22 8.93 -4.81
C GLU A 70 -2.02 9.55 -3.44
#